data_81e7edf464a06ec125cbe386d60ff3d8
#
_entry.id   81e7edf464a06ec125cbe386d60ff3d8
#
_cell.length_a   1.000
_cell.length_b   1.000
_cell.length_c   1.000
_cell.angle_alpha   90.00
_cell.angle_beta   90.00
_cell.angle_gamma   90.00
#
_symmetry.space_group_name_H-M   'P 1'
#
loop_
_entity.id
_entity.type
_entity.pdbx_description
1 polymer ?
#
loop_
_entity_poly.entity_id
_entity_poly.type
_entity_poly.pdbx_seq_one_letter_code
_entity_poly.pdbx_strand_id
1 'polypeptide(L)'
;TGRLSSMNPNLQNIPIRTEEGRKVREAFIAAPGCKLISADYSQIELRIMAHLSADKRLVEAFKNNEDIHRATAAEVFAEEKDKVTPNDRRIAKVINFGLMYGMSPFGLAKNLGIGRDEAKNYINKFFARFPGVHEYMDSTRALADRQGYVETTFGRRLWLPEIHAGGARRAAAERAAINAPMQGTAADLIKLSM
;
A
#
# COMPACT_ATOMS: atom_id res chain seq x y z
N THR A 1 -10.45 3.51 -8.33
CA THR A 1 -10.12 2.39 -7.42
C THR A 1 -11.36 1.71 -6.83
N GLY A 2 -12.56 2.31 -6.91
CA GLY A 2 -13.77 1.79 -6.27
C GLY A 2 -13.89 2.09 -4.77
N ARG A 3 -12.97 2.84 -4.19
CA ARG A 3 -13.09 3.31 -2.80
C ARG A 3 -14.31 4.20 -2.64
N LEU A 4 -14.94 4.13 -1.48
CA LEU A 4 -15.99 5.07 -1.08
C LEU A 4 -15.38 6.47 -0.91
N SER A 5 -16.16 7.48 -1.15
CA SER A 5 -15.82 8.88 -0.89
C SER A 5 -16.95 9.58 -0.16
N SER A 6 -16.62 10.59 0.61
CA SER A 6 -17.58 11.43 1.32
C SER A 6 -17.31 12.89 0.98
N MET A 7 -18.37 13.63 0.64
CA MET A 7 -18.31 15.04 0.26
C MET A 7 -19.37 15.83 1.02
N ASN A 8 -19.00 17.02 1.44
CA ASN A 8 -19.88 18.00 2.08
C ASN A 8 -20.67 17.48 3.31
N PRO A 9 -19.99 17.11 4.41
CA PRO A 9 -18.56 17.19 4.68
C PRO A 9 -17.77 15.94 4.24
N ASN A 10 -16.43 16.10 4.09
CA ASN A 10 -15.55 14.95 3.87
C ASN A 10 -15.23 14.26 5.19
N LEU A 11 -16.03 13.28 5.58
CA LEU A 11 -15.89 12.53 6.82
C LEU A 11 -14.68 11.60 6.86
N GLN A 12 -14.03 11.34 5.71
CA GLN A 12 -12.80 10.55 5.64
C GLN A 12 -11.56 11.33 6.13
N ASN A 13 -11.67 12.65 6.25
CA ASN A 13 -10.58 13.53 6.68
C ASN A 13 -10.77 14.04 8.12
N ILE A 14 -11.54 13.37 8.96
CA ILE A 14 -11.64 13.72 10.37
C ILE A 14 -10.25 13.65 11.01
N PRO A 15 -9.75 14.76 11.59
CA PRO A 15 -8.40 14.81 12.12
C PRO A 15 -8.20 13.81 13.29
N ILE A 16 -6.98 13.26 13.40
CA ILE A 16 -6.62 12.31 14.45
C ILE A 16 -5.22 12.56 15.03
N ARG A 17 -4.40 13.37 14.35
CA ARG A 17 -2.99 13.53 14.72
C ARG A 17 -2.77 14.47 15.89
N THR A 18 -3.56 15.53 16.01
CA THR A 18 -3.49 16.50 17.10
C THR A 18 -4.51 16.19 18.19
N GLU A 19 -4.31 16.75 19.37
CA GLU A 19 -5.25 16.60 20.50
C GLU A 19 -6.60 17.24 20.15
N GLU A 20 -6.60 18.47 19.62
CA GLU A 20 -7.80 19.17 19.18
C GLU A 20 -8.53 18.39 18.07
N GLY A 21 -7.75 17.82 17.12
CA GLY A 21 -8.31 16.99 16.06
C GLY A 21 -9.01 15.73 16.58
N ARG A 22 -8.50 15.14 17.66
CA ARG A 22 -9.15 13.98 18.31
C ARG A 22 -10.45 14.36 18.99
N LYS A 23 -10.55 15.57 19.57
CA LYS A 23 -11.80 16.07 20.19
C LYS A 23 -12.96 16.17 19.19
N VAL A 24 -12.68 16.41 17.89
CA VAL A 24 -13.72 16.40 16.86
C VAL A 24 -14.44 15.05 16.78
N ARG A 25 -13.75 13.95 17.08
CA ARG A 25 -14.35 12.60 17.09
C ARG A 25 -15.36 12.39 18.20
N GLU A 26 -15.26 13.10 19.31
CA GLU A 26 -16.18 13.03 20.43
C GLU A 26 -17.59 13.56 20.07
N ALA A 27 -17.68 14.40 19.01
CA ALA A 27 -18.94 14.87 18.49
C ALA A 27 -19.76 13.79 17.75
N PHE A 28 -19.13 12.68 17.35
CA PHE A 28 -19.79 11.56 16.69
C PHE A 28 -20.31 10.59 17.74
N ILE A 29 -21.58 10.68 18.04
CA ILE A 29 -22.26 9.86 19.07
C ILE A 29 -23.27 8.92 18.40
N ALA A 30 -23.54 7.78 19.04
CA ALA A 30 -24.62 6.90 18.63
C ALA A 30 -25.99 7.42 19.10
N ALA A 31 -27.04 7.05 18.39
CA ALA A 31 -28.40 7.30 18.85
C ALA A 31 -28.69 6.59 20.19
N PRO A 32 -29.65 7.06 21.00
CA PRO A 32 -30.02 6.39 22.23
C PRO A 32 -30.29 4.88 22.02
N GLY A 33 -29.70 4.05 22.85
CA GLY A 33 -29.80 2.58 22.74
C GLY A 33 -28.91 1.93 21.68
N CYS A 34 -28.17 2.71 20.88
CA CYS A 34 -27.22 2.24 19.87
C CYS A 34 -25.77 2.39 20.32
N LYS A 35 -24.86 1.75 19.59
CA LYS A 35 -23.41 1.88 19.76
C LYS A 35 -22.76 2.17 18.41
N LEU A 36 -21.69 2.96 18.41
CA LEU A 36 -20.79 3.09 17.26
C LEU A 36 -19.82 1.89 17.27
N ILE A 37 -19.73 1.23 16.13
CA ILE A 37 -18.78 0.14 15.91
C ILE A 37 -17.78 0.64 14.88
N SER A 38 -16.48 0.56 15.20
CA SER A 38 -15.39 0.83 14.28
C SER A 38 -14.59 -0.46 14.09
N ALA A 39 -14.51 -0.92 12.85
CA ALA A 39 -13.71 -2.08 12.46
C ALA A 39 -12.77 -1.70 11.34
N ASP A 40 -11.52 -2.16 11.41
CA ASP A 40 -10.51 -1.92 10.39
C ASP A 40 -9.74 -3.20 10.08
N TYR A 41 -9.51 -3.45 8.81
CA TYR A 41 -8.68 -4.57 8.38
C TYR A 41 -7.20 -4.26 8.60
N SER A 42 -6.54 -5.04 9.43
CA SER A 42 -5.10 -4.89 9.65
C SER A 42 -4.30 -5.16 8.38
N GLN A 43 -3.61 -4.15 7.88
CA GLN A 43 -2.65 -4.24 6.76
C GLN A 43 -3.26 -4.87 5.49
N ILE A 44 -4.52 -4.58 5.17
CA ILE A 44 -5.25 -5.28 4.11
C ILE A 44 -4.53 -5.24 2.76
N GLU A 45 -3.97 -4.11 2.36
CA GLU A 45 -3.29 -3.96 1.08
C GLU A 45 -2.02 -4.80 0.98
N LEU A 46 -1.28 -4.94 2.10
CA LEU A 46 -0.11 -5.85 2.16
C LEU A 46 -0.53 -7.32 2.06
N ARG A 47 -1.65 -7.70 2.69
CA ARG A 47 -2.21 -9.05 2.60
C ARG A 47 -2.69 -9.38 1.19
N ILE A 48 -3.32 -8.41 0.52
CA ILE A 48 -3.73 -8.54 -0.88
C ILE A 48 -2.50 -8.64 -1.78
N MET A 49 -1.46 -7.84 -1.55
CA MET A 49 -0.20 -7.96 -2.29
C MET A 49 0.43 -9.34 -2.11
N ALA A 50 0.45 -9.88 -0.89
CA ALA A 50 0.93 -11.25 -0.63
C ALA A 50 0.13 -12.30 -1.42
N HIS A 51 -1.18 -12.14 -1.51
CA HIS A 51 -2.06 -13.02 -2.28
C HIS A 51 -1.81 -12.90 -3.80
N LEU A 52 -1.79 -11.67 -4.33
CA LEU A 52 -1.64 -11.42 -5.76
C LEU A 52 -0.25 -11.79 -6.29
N SER A 53 0.79 -11.51 -5.52
CA SER A 53 2.17 -11.83 -5.89
C SER A 53 2.57 -13.28 -5.63
N ALA A 54 1.80 -13.99 -4.79
CA ALA A 54 2.15 -15.30 -4.26
C ALA A 54 3.58 -15.37 -3.70
N ASP A 55 4.14 -14.24 -3.26
CA ASP A 55 5.48 -14.19 -2.68
C ASP A 55 5.54 -15.02 -1.42
N LYS A 56 6.39 -16.06 -1.43
CA LYS A 56 6.45 -17.07 -0.37
C LYS A 56 6.81 -16.44 0.99
N ARG A 57 7.78 -15.51 1.01
CA ARG A 57 8.22 -14.86 2.25
C ARG A 57 7.15 -13.94 2.81
N LEU A 58 6.47 -13.20 1.94
CA LEU A 58 5.41 -12.29 2.36
C LEU A 58 4.18 -13.07 2.88
N VAL A 59 3.80 -14.16 2.20
CA VAL A 59 2.73 -15.05 2.65
C VAL A 59 3.05 -15.72 3.99
N GLU A 60 4.29 -16.22 4.14
CA GLU A 60 4.74 -16.87 5.38
C GLU A 60 4.79 -15.89 6.55
N ALA A 61 5.29 -14.65 6.33
CA ALA A 61 5.29 -13.60 7.32
C ALA A 61 3.88 -13.32 7.88
N PHE A 62 2.86 -13.29 7.02
CA PHE A 62 1.49 -13.14 7.48
C PHE A 62 0.93 -14.35 8.21
N LYS A 63 1.27 -15.57 7.78
CA LYS A 63 0.87 -16.82 8.48
C LYS A 63 1.45 -16.87 9.90
N ASN A 64 2.66 -16.38 10.07
CA ASN A 64 3.37 -16.36 11.35
C ASN A 64 3.08 -15.10 12.19
N ASN A 65 2.14 -14.24 11.76
CA ASN A 65 1.86 -12.96 12.40
C ASN A 65 3.11 -12.07 12.59
N GLU A 66 4.07 -12.16 11.67
CA GLU A 66 5.29 -11.38 11.71
C GLU A 66 5.00 -9.90 11.41
N ASP A 67 5.65 -8.99 12.12
CA ASP A 67 5.63 -7.56 11.79
C ASP A 67 6.52 -7.31 10.56
N ILE A 68 5.89 -7.26 9.38
CA ILE A 68 6.58 -7.09 8.10
C ILE A 68 7.41 -5.80 8.07
N HIS A 69 6.94 -4.72 8.70
CA HIS A 69 7.70 -3.46 8.72
C HIS A 69 8.95 -3.58 9.59
N ARG A 70 8.86 -4.27 10.71
CA ARG A 70 10.02 -4.54 11.57
C ARG A 70 11.02 -5.48 10.87
N ALA A 71 10.53 -6.51 10.21
CA ALA A 71 11.37 -7.44 9.46
C ALA A 71 12.08 -6.75 8.28
N THR A 72 11.39 -5.86 7.56
CA THR A 72 11.99 -5.04 6.50
C THR A 72 13.02 -4.06 7.07
N ALA A 73 12.75 -3.43 8.21
CA ALA A 73 13.69 -2.52 8.86
C ALA A 73 14.99 -3.25 9.22
N ALA A 74 14.90 -4.40 9.87
CA ALA A 74 16.06 -5.22 10.25
C ALA A 74 16.96 -5.51 9.05
N GLU A 75 16.39 -5.82 7.90
CA GLU A 75 17.16 -6.15 6.69
C GLU A 75 17.69 -4.90 5.96
N VAL A 76 16.89 -3.86 5.85
CA VAL A 76 17.31 -2.61 5.19
C VAL A 76 18.46 -1.95 5.94
N PHE A 77 18.37 -1.90 7.28
CA PHE A 77 19.37 -1.27 8.14
C PHE A 77 20.47 -2.23 8.61
N ALA A 78 20.38 -3.53 8.25
CA ALA A 78 21.30 -4.58 8.69
C ALA A 78 21.39 -4.70 10.23
N GLU A 79 20.24 -4.65 10.89
CA GLU A 79 20.10 -4.74 12.34
C GLU A 79 19.38 -6.03 12.76
N GLU A 80 19.56 -6.44 14.01
CA GLU A 80 18.76 -7.50 14.61
C GLU A 80 17.31 -7.02 14.82
N LYS A 81 16.32 -7.90 14.62
CA LYS A 81 14.90 -7.54 14.73
C LYS A 81 14.54 -6.88 16.07
N ASP A 82 15.20 -7.29 17.15
CA ASP A 82 14.95 -6.77 18.49
C ASP A 82 15.52 -5.37 18.72
N LYS A 83 16.51 -4.98 17.91
CA LYS A 83 17.15 -3.66 17.96
C LYS A 83 16.46 -2.62 17.09
N VAL A 84 15.54 -3.03 16.22
CA VAL A 84 14.78 -2.12 15.36
C VAL A 84 14.00 -1.10 16.18
N THR A 85 14.33 0.17 16.00
CA THR A 85 13.66 1.27 16.69
C THR A 85 12.27 1.57 16.09
N PRO A 86 11.38 2.26 16.82
CA PRO A 86 10.11 2.74 16.26
C PRO A 86 10.28 3.62 15.02
N ASN A 87 11.38 4.38 14.93
CA ASN A 87 11.69 5.21 13.77
C ASN A 87 12.06 4.36 12.56
N ASP A 88 12.91 3.34 12.72
CA ASP A 88 13.33 2.44 11.64
C ASP A 88 12.13 1.67 11.09
N ARG A 89 11.25 1.20 11.98
CA ARG A 89 9.99 0.58 11.61
C ARG A 89 9.09 1.55 10.82
N ARG A 90 9.05 2.85 11.19
CA ARG A 90 8.31 3.88 10.46
C ARG A 90 8.88 4.11 9.06
N ILE A 91 10.21 4.16 8.94
CA ILE A 91 10.91 4.29 7.65
C ILE A 91 10.61 3.05 6.78
N ALA A 92 10.76 1.86 7.33
CA ALA A 92 10.44 0.62 6.62
C ALA A 92 8.97 0.55 6.16
N LYS A 93 8.04 1.11 6.94
CA LYS A 93 6.64 1.25 6.52
C LYS A 93 6.52 2.14 5.28
N VAL A 94 7.25 3.25 5.22
CA VAL A 94 7.29 4.14 4.04
C VAL A 94 7.88 3.40 2.83
N ILE A 95 8.96 2.63 3.03
CA ILE A 95 9.59 1.83 1.98
C ILE A 95 8.60 0.79 1.47
N ASN A 96 8.02 -0.04 2.34
CA ASN A 96 7.11 -1.11 1.96
C ASN A 96 5.92 -0.58 1.14
N PHE A 97 5.20 0.41 1.66
CA PHE A 97 4.06 0.98 0.95
C PHE A 97 4.49 1.73 -0.30
N GLY A 98 5.56 2.53 -0.22
CA GLY A 98 6.07 3.27 -1.36
C GLY A 98 6.41 2.36 -2.54
N LEU A 99 7.15 1.29 -2.29
CA LEU A 99 7.57 0.36 -3.34
C LEU A 99 6.41 -0.47 -3.88
N MET A 100 5.53 -0.95 -3.02
CA MET A 100 4.31 -1.66 -3.46
C MET A 100 3.38 -0.80 -4.33
N TYR A 101 3.42 0.52 -4.15
CA TYR A 101 2.70 1.47 -5.00
C TYR A 101 3.49 1.96 -6.21
N GLY A 102 4.65 1.37 -6.49
CA GLY A 102 5.46 1.69 -7.65
C GLY A 102 6.22 3.02 -7.51
N MET A 103 6.59 3.41 -6.28
CA MET A 103 7.40 4.60 -6.04
C MET A 103 8.78 4.44 -6.68
N SER A 104 9.22 5.49 -7.40
CA SER A 104 10.54 5.53 -8.01
C SER A 104 11.65 5.79 -6.97
N PRO A 105 12.93 5.49 -7.30
CA PRO A 105 14.07 5.84 -6.45
C PRO A 105 14.12 7.35 -6.09
N PHE A 106 13.75 8.21 -7.02
CA PHE A 106 13.67 9.64 -6.77
C PHE A 106 12.55 9.97 -5.76
N GLY A 107 11.38 9.35 -5.91
CA GLY A 107 10.26 9.53 -4.98
C GLY A 107 10.61 9.06 -3.57
N LEU A 108 11.27 7.89 -3.46
CA LEU A 108 11.70 7.35 -2.17
C LEU A 108 12.75 8.23 -1.50
N ALA A 109 13.78 8.65 -2.25
CA ALA A 109 14.82 9.54 -1.77
C ALA A 109 14.23 10.85 -1.21
N LYS A 110 13.33 11.48 -1.96
CA LYS A 110 12.63 12.71 -1.53
C LYS A 110 11.78 12.50 -0.27
N ASN A 111 11.08 11.36 -0.19
CA ASN A 111 10.17 11.07 0.94
C ASN A 111 10.92 10.82 2.24
N LEU A 112 12.08 10.16 2.16
CA LEU A 112 12.90 9.83 3.31
C LEU A 112 13.97 10.89 3.63
N GLY A 113 14.23 11.85 2.74
CA GLY A 113 15.32 12.84 2.90
C GLY A 113 16.72 12.22 2.76
N ILE A 114 16.88 11.17 1.93
CA ILE A 114 18.13 10.41 1.74
C ILE A 114 18.68 10.58 0.32
N GLY A 115 19.92 10.12 0.11
CA GLY A 115 20.55 10.08 -1.21
C GLY A 115 19.87 9.12 -2.18
N ARG A 116 20.01 9.36 -3.50
CA ARG A 116 19.42 8.50 -4.53
C ARG A 116 20.01 7.11 -4.53
N ASP A 117 21.30 6.97 -4.26
CA ASP A 117 21.98 5.68 -4.26
C ASP A 117 21.59 4.85 -3.04
N GLU A 118 21.38 5.50 -1.91
CA GLU A 118 20.82 4.88 -0.71
C GLU A 118 19.40 4.39 -0.95
N ALA A 119 18.56 5.22 -1.57
CA ALA A 119 17.20 4.83 -1.96
C ALA A 119 17.18 3.63 -2.93
N LYS A 120 18.11 3.59 -3.91
CA LYS A 120 18.28 2.42 -4.80
C LYS A 120 18.68 1.17 -4.02
N ASN A 121 19.60 1.30 -3.07
CA ASN A 121 20.01 0.18 -2.23
C ASN A 121 18.84 -0.38 -1.42
N TYR A 122 18.00 0.47 -0.83
CA TYR A 122 16.79 0.05 -0.12
C TYR A 122 15.79 -0.68 -1.05
N ILE A 123 15.61 -0.18 -2.27
CA ILE A 123 14.77 -0.81 -3.29
C ILE A 123 15.31 -2.21 -3.65
N ASN A 124 16.61 -2.32 -3.90
CA ASN A 124 17.23 -3.58 -4.23
C ASN A 124 17.09 -4.62 -3.10
N LYS A 125 17.33 -4.21 -1.85
CA LYS A 125 17.13 -5.07 -0.68
C LYS A 125 15.67 -5.52 -0.55
N PHE A 126 14.72 -4.61 -0.75
CA PHE A 126 13.30 -4.93 -0.70
C PHE A 126 12.89 -6.00 -1.73
N PHE A 127 13.28 -5.82 -2.99
CA PHE A 127 12.93 -6.79 -4.04
C PHE A 127 13.74 -8.09 -3.97
N ALA A 128 14.95 -8.06 -3.43
CA ALA A 128 15.70 -9.28 -3.09
C ALA A 128 14.99 -10.08 -1.99
N ARG A 129 14.34 -9.38 -1.05
CA ARG A 129 13.52 -10.02 -0.01
C ARG A 129 12.20 -10.56 -0.55
N PHE A 130 11.53 -9.81 -1.41
CA PHE A 130 10.20 -10.12 -1.96
C PHE A 130 10.23 -10.20 -3.50
N PRO A 131 10.92 -11.21 -4.06
CA PRO A 131 11.05 -11.33 -5.51
C PRO A 131 9.71 -11.54 -6.22
N GLY A 132 8.77 -12.25 -5.60
CA GLY A 132 7.43 -12.45 -6.16
C GLY A 132 6.64 -11.14 -6.28
N VAL A 133 6.88 -10.17 -5.40
CA VAL A 133 6.28 -8.84 -5.53
C VAL A 133 6.82 -8.12 -6.78
N HIS A 134 8.13 -8.22 -7.04
CA HIS A 134 8.74 -7.64 -8.24
C HIS A 134 8.17 -8.25 -9.51
N GLU A 135 8.14 -9.59 -9.59
CA GLU A 135 7.57 -10.33 -10.72
C GLU A 135 6.10 -9.99 -10.97
N TYR A 136 5.30 -9.88 -9.90
CA TYR A 136 3.91 -9.45 -10.00
C TYR A 136 3.79 -8.04 -10.59
N MET A 137 4.61 -7.09 -10.14
CA MET A 137 4.58 -5.72 -10.64
C MET A 137 4.93 -5.66 -12.13
N ASP A 138 5.95 -6.41 -12.57
CA ASP A 138 6.38 -6.42 -13.96
C ASP A 138 5.36 -7.13 -14.86
N SER A 139 4.83 -8.27 -14.43
CA SER A 139 3.77 -8.98 -15.15
C SER A 139 2.49 -8.16 -15.26
N THR A 140 2.14 -7.40 -14.22
CA THR A 140 0.97 -6.52 -14.23
C THR A 140 1.14 -5.35 -15.19
N ARG A 141 2.34 -4.75 -15.28
CA ARG A 141 2.65 -3.71 -16.30
C ARG A 141 2.55 -4.29 -17.72
N ALA A 142 3.14 -5.45 -17.96
CA ALA A 142 3.09 -6.12 -19.24
C ALA A 142 1.65 -6.49 -19.64
N LEU A 143 0.85 -6.94 -18.68
CA LEU A 143 -0.57 -7.22 -18.90
C LEU A 143 -1.34 -5.95 -19.26
N ALA A 144 -1.13 -4.87 -18.52
CA ALA A 144 -1.77 -3.57 -18.78
C ALA A 144 -1.40 -3.01 -20.16
N ASP A 145 -0.12 -3.11 -20.55
CA ASP A 145 0.36 -2.68 -21.86
C ASP A 145 -0.32 -3.48 -23.00
N ARG A 146 -0.52 -4.79 -22.82
CA ARG A 146 -1.12 -5.66 -23.83
C ARG A 146 -2.62 -5.49 -24.01
N GLN A 147 -3.38 -5.32 -22.91
CA GLN A 147 -4.85 -5.35 -22.95
C GLN A 147 -5.53 -4.00 -22.61
N GLY A 148 -4.76 -2.98 -22.19
CA GLY A 148 -5.27 -1.64 -21.90
C GLY A 148 -6.03 -1.50 -20.57
N TYR A 149 -6.06 -2.54 -19.73
CA TYR A 149 -6.72 -2.51 -18.42
C TYR A 149 -6.09 -3.50 -17.45
N VAL A 150 -6.43 -3.37 -16.18
CA VAL A 150 -6.17 -4.33 -15.10
C VAL A 150 -7.46 -4.63 -14.34
N GLU A 151 -7.48 -5.74 -13.59
CA GLU A 151 -8.67 -6.19 -12.87
C GLU A 151 -8.39 -6.39 -11.38
N THR A 152 -9.41 -6.18 -10.54
CA THR A 152 -9.40 -6.64 -9.15
C THR A 152 -9.59 -8.16 -9.10
N THR A 153 -9.35 -8.77 -7.94
CA THR A 153 -9.65 -10.21 -7.72
C THR A 153 -11.12 -10.55 -7.99
N PHE A 154 -12.02 -9.56 -7.90
CA PHE A 154 -13.45 -9.73 -8.17
C PHE A 154 -13.86 -9.35 -9.62
N GLY A 155 -12.89 -9.16 -10.52
CA GLY A 155 -13.12 -8.92 -11.95
C GLY A 155 -13.52 -7.47 -12.31
N ARG A 156 -13.45 -6.52 -11.37
CA ARG A 156 -13.72 -5.13 -11.69
C ARG A 156 -12.53 -4.51 -12.41
N ARG A 157 -12.77 -3.97 -13.61
CA ARG A 157 -11.75 -3.42 -14.52
C ARG A 157 -11.43 -1.96 -14.22
N LEU A 158 -10.15 -1.62 -14.32
CA LEU A 158 -9.65 -0.27 -14.49
C LEU A 158 -9.02 -0.12 -15.86
N TRP A 159 -9.62 0.69 -16.72
CA TRP A 159 -9.08 1.02 -18.03
C TRP A 159 -7.95 2.04 -17.90
N LEU A 160 -6.90 1.85 -18.69
CA LEU A 160 -5.65 2.62 -18.65
C LEU A 160 -5.34 3.22 -20.03
N PRO A 161 -6.12 4.20 -20.50
CA PRO A 161 -5.96 4.75 -21.86
C PRO A 161 -4.56 5.37 -22.09
N GLU A 162 -3.90 5.82 -21.00
CA GLU A 162 -2.58 6.44 -21.05
C GLU A 162 -1.42 5.43 -21.01
N ILE A 163 -1.69 4.12 -21.00
CA ILE A 163 -0.64 3.09 -20.87
C ILE A 163 0.34 3.12 -22.06
N HIS A 164 -0.12 3.52 -23.25
CA HIS A 164 0.69 3.69 -24.46
C HIS A 164 1.17 5.14 -24.68
N ALA A 165 0.87 6.04 -23.76
CA ALA A 165 1.39 7.40 -23.82
C ALA A 165 2.90 7.45 -23.57
N GLY A 166 3.53 8.60 -23.79
CA GLY A 166 4.95 8.82 -23.49
C GLY A 166 5.17 9.50 -22.13
N GLY A 167 6.38 9.36 -21.61
CA GLY A 167 6.86 10.14 -20.48
C GLY A 167 6.05 9.98 -19.18
N ALA A 168 5.69 11.11 -18.57
CA ALA A 168 5.03 11.15 -17.26
C ALA A 168 3.63 10.50 -17.25
N ARG A 169 2.88 10.56 -18.38
CA ARG A 169 1.54 9.95 -18.49
C ARG A 169 1.63 8.43 -18.45
N ARG A 170 2.54 7.84 -19.22
CA ARG A 170 2.79 6.39 -19.16
C ARG A 170 3.21 5.95 -17.76
N ALA A 171 4.16 6.65 -17.14
CA ALA A 171 4.61 6.32 -15.79
C ALA A 171 3.48 6.41 -14.74
N ALA A 172 2.54 7.33 -14.91
CA ALA A 172 1.35 7.41 -14.05
C ALA A 172 0.39 6.23 -14.29
N ALA A 173 0.17 5.84 -15.56
CA ALA A 173 -0.66 4.70 -15.92
C ALA A 173 -0.06 3.37 -15.41
N GLU A 174 1.25 3.18 -15.51
CA GLU A 174 1.95 2.01 -14.97
C GLU A 174 1.82 1.90 -13.44
N ARG A 175 1.92 3.03 -12.72
CA ARG A 175 1.65 3.04 -11.27
C ARG A 175 0.18 2.73 -10.96
N ALA A 176 -0.75 3.27 -11.75
CA ALA A 176 -2.17 2.96 -11.60
C ALA A 176 -2.46 1.48 -11.88
N ALA A 177 -1.77 0.87 -12.86
CA ALA A 177 -1.85 -0.56 -13.16
C ALA A 177 -1.48 -1.43 -11.96
N ILE A 178 -0.38 -1.10 -11.27
CA ILE A 178 0.06 -1.85 -10.08
C ILE A 178 -0.90 -1.66 -8.90
N ASN A 179 -1.37 -0.43 -8.70
CA ASN A 179 -2.17 -0.07 -7.52
C ASN A 179 -3.62 -0.53 -7.61
N ALA A 180 -4.21 -0.51 -8.81
CA ALA A 180 -5.64 -0.73 -8.97
C ALA A 180 -6.11 -2.13 -8.58
N PRO A 181 -5.41 -3.23 -8.92
CA PRO A 181 -5.80 -4.56 -8.45
C PRO A 181 -5.79 -4.66 -6.93
N MET A 182 -4.78 -4.12 -6.28
CA MET A 182 -4.61 -4.17 -4.83
C MET A 182 -5.63 -3.28 -4.10
N GLN A 183 -5.67 -1.98 -4.40
CA GLN A 183 -6.58 -1.04 -3.76
C GLN A 183 -8.03 -1.31 -4.13
N GLY A 184 -8.27 -1.75 -5.36
CA GLY A 184 -9.60 -2.10 -5.83
C GLY A 184 -10.14 -3.35 -5.14
N THR A 185 -9.33 -4.40 -4.99
CA THR A 185 -9.71 -5.60 -4.24
C THR A 185 -9.99 -5.27 -2.77
N ALA A 186 -9.19 -4.39 -2.15
CA ALA A 186 -9.47 -3.91 -0.80
C ALA A 186 -10.82 -3.19 -0.70
N ALA A 187 -11.13 -2.33 -1.67
CA ALA A 187 -12.42 -1.63 -1.72
C ALA A 187 -13.59 -2.59 -1.93
N ASP A 188 -13.42 -3.61 -2.77
CA ASP A 188 -14.44 -4.63 -3.02
C ASP A 188 -14.70 -5.47 -1.76
N LEU A 189 -13.65 -5.89 -1.05
CA LEU A 189 -13.77 -6.60 0.24
C LEU A 189 -14.49 -5.78 1.30
N ILE A 190 -14.13 -4.49 1.44
CA ILE A 190 -14.79 -3.60 2.40
C ILE A 190 -16.29 -3.50 2.09
N LYS A 191 -16.67 -3.31 0.81
CA LYS A 191 -18.08 -3.24 0.42
C LYS A 191 -18.86 -4.52 0.68
N LEU A 192 -18.22 -5.68 0.52
CA LEU A 192 -18.86 -6.98 0.83
C LEU A 192 -19.04 -7.20 2.34
N SER A 193 -18.23 -6.51 3.17
CA SER A 193 -18.27 -6.61 4.63
C SER A 193 -19.23 -5.63 5.29
N MET A 194 -19.76 -4.64 4.55
CA MET A 194 -20.72 -3.63 5.00
C MET A 194 -22.16 -4.13 4.87
#